data_8fa247e48925ba88c9c68b833a1c036a
#
_entry.id   8fa247e48925ba88c9c68b833a1c036a
#
_cell.length_a   1.000
_cell.length_b   1.000
_cell.length_c   1.000
_cell.angle_alpha   90.00
_cell.angle_beta   90.00
_cell.angle_gamma   90.00
#
_symmetry.space_group_name_H-M   'P 1'
#
loop_
_entity.id
_entity.type
_entity.pdbx_description
1 polymer ?
#
loop_
_entity_poly.entity_id
_entity_poly.type
_entity_poly.pdbx_seq_one_letter_code
_entity_poly.pdbx_strand_id
1 'polypeptide(L)'
;MPMKYPPHPGHSIKDACLDPLGLSVTDGARVLGIARHTLSRVLNGHAGISPEMAIRLEKAGWSKADHWMRLQTAYDLAEARRHEREIKVRRYEPRPAA
;
A
#
# COMPACT_ATOMS: atom_id res chain seq x y z
N MET A 1 -12.86 3.96 13.63
CA MET A 1 -12.93 5.04 12.63
C MET A 1 -11.75 4.96 11.67
N PRO A 2 -11.97 5.14 10.38
CA PRO A 2 -10.83 5.17 9.47
C PRO A 2 -9.94 6.38 9.77
N MET A 3 -8.65 6.20 9.64
CA MET A 3 -7.70 7.28 9.81
C MET A 3 -7.83 8.27 8.66
N LYS A 4 -7.84 9.56 8.97
CA LYS A 4 -7.91 10.61 7.95
C LYS A 4 -6.64 10.63 7.10
N TYR A 5 -5.49 10.40 7.71
CA TYR A 5 -4.18 10.39 7.05
C TYR A 5 -3.45 9.10 7.41
N PRO A 6 -3.83 7.95 6.79
CA PRO A 6 -3.14 6.70 7.10
C PRO A 6 -1.67 6.76 6.65
N PRO A 7 -0.76 6.13 7.38
CA PRO A 7 0.64 6.07 6.97
C PRO A 7 0.79 5.21 5.72
N HIS A 8 1.87 5.45 4.96
CA HIS A 8 2.19 4.60 3.82
C HIS A 8 2.46 3.18 4.32
N PRO A 9 1.86 2.15 3.69
CA PRO A 9 2.00 0.77 4.17
C PRO A 9 3.43 0.23 4.12
N GLY A 10 4.32 0.83 3.34
CA GLY A 10 5.74 0.47 3.34
C GLY A 10 6.40 0.62 4.71
N HIS A 11 5.97 1.61 5.49
CA HIS A 11 6.48 1.78 6.86
C HIS A 11 6.10 0.62 7.75
N SER A 12 4.93 0.02 7.55
CA SER A 12 4.50 -1.15 8.30
C SER A 12 5.33 -2.38 7.97
N ILE A 13 5.79 -2.52 6.73
CA ILE A 13 6.71 -3.61 6.37
C ILE A 13 7.98 -3.49 7.19
N LYS A 14 8.55 -2.29 7.24
CA LYS A 14 9.77 -2.07 8.01
C LYS A 14 9.56 -2.33 9.50
N ASP A 15 8.55 -1.69 10.08
CA ASP A 15 8.32 -1.71 11.53
C ASP A 15 7.82 -3.05 12.04
N ALA A 16 6.99 -3.74 11.28
CA ALA A 16 6.35 -4.98 11.73
C ALA A 16 7.05 -6.25 11.24
N CYS A 17 7.79 -6.16 10.13
CA CYS A 17 8.37 -7.35 9.49
C CYS A 17 9.89 -7.37 9.54
N LEU A 18 10.55 -6.27 9.21
CA LEU A 18 12.02 -6.25 9.11
C LEU A 18 12.68 -5.99 10.47
N ASP A 19 12.30 -4.91 11.13
CA ASP A 19 12.94 -4.49 12.37
C ASP A 19 12.82 -5.54 13.48
N PRO A 20 11.66 -6.15 13.74
CA PRO A 20 11.56 -7.17 14.79
C PRO A 20 12.42 -8.39 14.54
N LEU A 21 12.73 -8.71 13.28
CA LEU A 21 13.57 -9.85 12.93
C LEU A 21 15.03 -9.46 12.72
N GLY A 22 15.37 -8.19 12.90
CA GLY A 22 16.72 -7.70 12.66
C GLY A 22 17.16 -7.79 11.20
N LEU A 23 16.22 -7.76 10.26
CA LEU A 23 16.53 -7.87 8.85
C LEU A 23 16.86 -6.50 8.25
N SER A 24 17.94 -6.45 7.49
CA SER A 24 18.25 -5.30 6.66
C SER A 24 17.34 -5.26 5.43
N VAL A 25 17.35 -4.16 4.70
CA VAL A 25 16.61 -4.06 3.43
C VAL A 25 17.10 -5.12 2.45
N THR A 26 18.41 -5.35 2.40
CA THR A 26 18.99 -6.38 1.52
C THR A 26 18.47 -7.77 1.88
N ASP A 27 18.46 -8.09 3.17
CA ASP A 27 17.97 -9.39 3.64
C ASP A 27 16.45 -9.52 3.40
N GLY A 28 15.69 -8.47 3.67
CA GLY A 28 14.26 -8.47 3.41
C GLY A 28 13.94 -8.68 1.93
N ALA A 29 14.68 -8.04 1.05
CA ALA A 29 14.52 -8.21 -0.39
C ALA A 29 14.81 -9.63 -0.81
N ARG A 30 15.84 -10.24 -0.23
CA ARG A 30 16.19 -11.64 -0.50
C ARG A 30 15.06 -12.58 -0.07
N VAL A 31 14.49 -12.36 1.12
CA VAL A 31 13.36 -13.15 1.61
C VAL A 31 12.18 -13.04 0.65
N LEU A 32 11.89 -11.85 0.16
CA LEU A 32 10.75 -11.62 -0.73
C LEU A 32 11.05 -11.96 -2.20
N GLY A 33 12.30 -12.27 -2.52
CA GLY A 33 12.68 -12.61 -3.89
C GLY A 33 12.62 -11.45 -4.86
N ILE A 34 12.92 -10.24 -4.39
CA ILE A 34 12.88 -9.01 -5.21
C ILE A 34 14.23 -8.28 -5.09
N ALA A 35 14.44 -7.32 -5.99
CA ALA A 35 15.63 -6.49 -5.93
C ALA A 35 15.59 -5.56 -4.71
N ARG A 36 16.75 -5.31 -4.12
CA ARG A 36 16.85 -4.38 -2.97
C ARG A 36 16.25 -3.02 -3.30
N HIS A 37 16.53 -2.51 -4.50
CA HIS A 37 16.01 -1.22 -4.93
C HIS A 37 14.48 -1.20 -4.96
N THR A 38 13.85 -2.28 -5.40
CA THR A 38 12.41 -2.41 -5.44
C THR A 38 11.80 -2.31 -4.03
N LEU A 39 12.38 -3.04 -3.08
CA LEU A 39 11.92 -2.99 -1.69
C LEU A 39 12.16 -1.62 -1.07
N SER A 40 13.34 -1.05 -1.29
CA SER A 40 13.70 0.27 -0.77
C SER A 40 12.68 1.34 -1.18
N ARG A 41 12.23 1.32 -2.43
CA ARG A 41 11.23 2.28 -2.91
C ARG A 41 9.90 2.14 -2.17
N VAL A 42 9.47 0.91 -1.91
CA VAL A 42 8.24 0.67 -1.15
C VAL A 42 8.40 1.15 0.30
N LEU A 43 9.51 0.81 0.94
CA LEU A 43 9.75 1.19 2.33
C LEU A 43 9.80 2.70 2.51
N ASN A 44 10.30 3.43 1.52
CA ASN A 44 10.43 4.88 1.57
C ASN A 44 9.20 5.63 1.03
N GLY A 45 8.14 4.92 0.69
CA GLY A 45 6.90 5.53 0.23
C GLY A 45 6.93 6.02 -1.21
N HIS A 46 7.93 5.61 -2.00
CA HIS A 46 8.06 6.01 -3.41
C HIS A 46 7.35 5.05 -4.37
N ALA A 47 6.89 3.92 -3.87
CA ALA A 47 6.12 2.95 -4.64
C ALA A 47 5.11 2.29 -3.71
N GLY A 48 3.96 1.90 -4.25
CA GLY A 48 2.94 1.22 -3.48
C GLY A 48 3.15 -0.29 -3.45
N ILE A 49 2.39 -0.96 -2.58
CA ILE A 49 2.35 -2.42 -2.52
C ILE A 49 1.41 -2.90 -3.61
N SER A 50 1.96 -3.59 -4.61
CA SER A 50 1.16 -4.22 -5.67
C SER A 50 0.55 -5.53 -5.16
N PRO A 51 -0.45 -6.08 -5.86
CA PRO A 51 -0.98 -7.41 -5.51
C PRO A 51 0.11 -8.49 -5.46
N GLU A 52 1.06 -8.46 -6.39
CA GLU A 52 2.16 -9.42 -6.38
C GLU A 52 3.03 -9.26 -5.13
N MET A 53 3.37 -8.02 -4.78
CA MET A 53 4.13 -7.76 -3.57
C MET A 53 3.38 -8.22 -2.32
N ALA A 54 2.06 -8.00 -2.28
CA ALA A 54 1.23 -8.45 -1.16
C ALA A 54 1.27 -9.97 -1.02
N ILE A 55 1.24 -10.69 -2.13
CA ILE A 55 1.35 -12.16 -2.13
C ILE A 55 2.74 -12.61 -1.68
N ARG A 56 3.78 -11.91 -2.08
CA ARG A 56 5.15 -12.22 -1.62
C ARG A 56 5.27 -12.07 -0.11
N LEU A 57 4.70 -11.00 0.43
CA LEU A 57 4.68 -10.76 1.88
C LEU A 57 3.92 -11.86 2.60
N GLU A 58 2.77 -12.28 2.06
CA GLU A 58 1.98 -13.36 2.64
C GLU A 58 2.75 -14.69 2.63
N LYS A 59 3.42 -15.00 1.53
CA LYS A 59 4.22 -16.23 1.42
C LYS A 59 5.40 -16.23 2.38
N ALA A 60 5.94 -15.06 2.69
CA ALA A 60 7.00 -14.93 3.68
C ALA A 60 6.48 -15.10 5.12
N GLY A 61 5.18 -15.18 5.31
CA GLY A 61 4.56 -15.29 6.62
C GLY A 61 4.32 -13.94 7.27
N TRP A 62 4.35 -12.86 6.51
CA TRP A 62 4.23 -11.49 7.01
C TRP A 62 2.85 -10.90 6.72
N SER A 63 1.85 -11.48 7.35
CA SER A 63 0.44 -11.10 7.20
C SER A 63 -0.14 -11.49 5.84
N LYS A 64 -1.45 -11.38 5.71
CA LYS A 64 -2.16 -11.81 4.51
C LYS A 64 -2.15 -10.74 3.44
N ALA A 65 -2.21 -11.16 2.18
CA ALA A 65 -2.23 -10.25 1.04
C ALA A 65 -3.40 -9.25 1.12
N ASP A 66 -4.58 -9.70 1.54
CA ASP A 66 -5.74 -8.82 1.70
C ASP A 66 -5.45 -7.68 2.68
N HIS A 67 -4.75 -7.98 3.78
CA HIS A 67 -4.40 -6.97 4.77
C HIS A 67 -3.53 -5.88 4.13
N TRP A 68 -2.48 -6.29 3.41
CA TRP A 68 -1.59 -5.34 2.75
C TRP A 68 -2.31 -4.50 1.72
N MET A 69 -3.23 -5.11 0.95
CA MET A 69 -3.99 -4.37 -0.06
C MET A 69 -5.00 -3.41 0.58
N ARG A 70 -5.58 -3.77 1.72
CA ARG A 70 -6.45 -2.83 2.45
C ARG A 70 -5.69 -1.61 2.93
N LEU A 71 -4.47 -1.80 3.44
CA LEU A 71 -3.64 -0.68 3.87
C LEU A 71 -3.26 0.21 2.69
N GLN A 72 -2.89 -0.40 1.57
CA GLN A 72 -2.51 0.35 0.37
C GLN A 72 -3.70 1.14 -0.18
N THR A 73 -4.86 0.51 -0.26
CA THR A 73 -6.07 1.17 -0.76
C THR A 73 -6.48 2.35 0.13
N ALA A 74 -6.41 2.17 1.44
CA ALA A 74 -6.73 3.25 2.38
C ALA A 74 -5.79 4.44 2.19
N TYR A 75 -4.50 4.16 2.03
CA TYR A 75 -3.51 5.21 1.78
C TYR A 75 -3.78 5.92 0.45
N ASP A 76 -3.96 5.14 -0.62
CA ASP A 76 -4.18 5.70 -1.95
C ASP A 76 -5.44 6.56 -2.01
N LEU A 77 -6.52 6.08 -1.40
CA LEU A 77 -7.77 6.82 -1.41
C LEU A 77 -7.66 8.11 -0.59
N ALA A 78 -6.98 8.07 0.55
CA ALA A 78 -6.77 9.27 1.37
C ALA A 78 -5.95 10.30 0.61
N GLU A 79 -4.91 9.87 -0.12
CA GLU A 79 -4.10 10.76 -0.95
C GLU A 79 -4.94 11.38 -2.08
N ALA A 80 -5.76 10.56 -2.76
CA ALA A 80 -6.63 11.05 -3.83
C ALA A 80 -7.66 12.05 -3.29
N ARG A 81 -8.20 11.82 -2.10
CA ARG A 81 -9.17 12.72 -1.50
C ARG A 81 -8.59 14.08 -1.12
N ARG A 82 -7.28 14.18 -0.96
CA ARG A 82 -6.64 15.48 -0.72
C ARG A 82 -6.80 16.41 -1.91
N HIS A 83 -7.01 15.84 -3.11
CA HIS A 83 -7.21 16.58 -4.35
C HIS A 83 -8.62 16.39 -4.90
N GLU A 84 -9.55 15.98 -4.05
CA GLU A 84 -10.92 15.63 -4.44
C GLU A 84 -11.63 16.76 -5.16
N ARG A 85 -11.39 18.00 -4.74
CA ARG A 85 -12.02 19.18 -5.36
C ARG A 85 -11.57 19.41 -6.81
N GLU A 86 -10.41 18.87 -7.18
CA GLU A 86 -9.89 18.98 -8.54
C GLU A 86 -10.54 17.97 -9.49
N ILE A 87 -11.22 16.97 -8.95
CA ILE A 87 -11.90 15.95 -9.73
C ILE A 87 -13.29 16.49 -10.10
N LYS A 88 -13.42 16.94 -11.34
CA LYS A 88 -14.62 17.65 -11.81
C LYS A 88 -15.61 16.68 -12.45
N VAL A 89 -16.41 16.04 -11.62
CA VAL A 89 -17.45 15.13 -12.07
C VAL A 89 -18.77 15.56 -11.43
N ARG A 90 -19.77 15.77 -12.24
CA ARG A 90 -21.11 16.08 -11.77
C ARG A 90 -21.89 14.77 -11.62
N ARG A 91 -22.77 14.73 -10.66
CA ARG A 91 -23.68 13.60 -10.51
C ARG A 91 -24.52 13.44 -11.76
N TYR A 92 -24.58 12.24 -12.26
CA TYR A 92 -25.43 11.94 -13.43
C TYR A 92 -26.90 11.94 -13.00
N GLU A 93 -27.69 12.71 -13.72
CA GLU A 93 -29.14 12.76 -13.54
C GLU A 93 -29.79 12.08 -14.74
N PRO A 94 -30.32 10.86 -14.60
CA PRO A 94 -30.97 10.20 -15.74
C PRO A 94 -32.20 10.98 -16.18
N ARG A 95 -32.40 11.11 -17.49
CA ARG A 95 -33.58 11.74 -18.02
C ARG A 95 -34.75 10.83 -17.78
N PRO A 96 -35.95 11.39 -17.38
CA PRO A 96 -37.15 10.57 -17.32
C PRO A 96 -37.45 10.00 -18.70
N ALA A 97 -38.04 8.78 -18.73
CA ALA A 97 -38.43 8.15 -19.95
C ALA A 97 -39.50 9.01 -20.66
N ALA A 98 -39.35 9.21 -21.94
CA ALA A 98 -40.28 10.01 -22.75
C ALA A 98 -41.61 9.27 -22.89
#